data_33e2c9045832ed8dbfdd7598a7952737
#
_entry.id   33e2c9045832ed8dbfdd7598a7952737
#
_cell.length_a   1.000
_cell.length_b   1.000
_cell.length_c   1.000
_cell.angle_alpha   90.00
_cell.angle_beta   90.00
_cell.angle_gamma   90.00
#
_symmetry.space_group_name_H-M   'P 1'
#
loop_
_entity.id
_entity.type
_entity.pdbx_description
1 polymer ?
#
loop_
_entity_poly.entity_id
_entity_poly.type
_entity_poly.pdbx_seq_one_letter_code
_entity_poly.pdbx_strand_id
1 'polypeptide(L)'
;FKALQIGSVWRADRPQRGRYRQFTQCDIDILGEPSNLAEIELITATTTTIGRLGFKNFEIRINERRILKAMAAYSGFEEKDYDSIFITLDKMDKIGLEGVAAELGEEGYAKESIDKYLELFELLKDRKDVAEGVAFLKDKLGDFLDQEVADSLTEIATAVNATKNAEFTLVFDPTLVRGMSYY
;
A
#
# COMPACT_ATOMS: atom_id res chain seq x y z
N PHE A 1 15.10 17.28 5.87
CA PHE A 1 14.20 18.33 6.34
C PHE A 1 12.83 17.73 6.69
N LYS A 2 12.29 18.09 7.87
CA LYS A 2 10.98 17.63 8.33
C LYS A 2 9.99 18.79 8.32
N ALA A 3 8.84 18.61 7.70
CA ALA A 3 7.78 19.59 7.62
C ALA A 3 6.51 19.08 8.30
N LEU A 4 5.81 20.00 8.96
CA LEU A 4 4.48 19.82 9.49
C LEU A 4 3.60 20.94 8.94
N GLN A 5 2.52 20.59 8.24
CA GLN A 5 1.58 21.55 7.70
C GLN A 5 0.19 21.28 8.28
N ILE A 6 -0.39 22.28 8.93
CA ILE A 6 -1.74 22.21 9.48
C ILE A 6 -2.53 23.38 8.96
N GLY A 7 -3.64 23.12 8.29
CA GLY A 7 -4.49 24.17 7.73
C GLY A 7 -5.73 23.68 7.03
N SER A 8 -6.55 24.63 6.62
CA SER A 8 -7.73 24.34 5.83
C SER A 8 -7.37 23.98 4.40
N VAL A 9 -7.99 22.92 3.90
CA VAL A 9 -7.91 22.49 2.50
C VAL A 9 -9.28 22.43 1.89
N TRP A 10 -9.35 22.57 0.56
CA TRP A 10 -10.60 22.57 -0.19
C TRP A 10 -10.54 21.53 -1.29
N ARG A 11 -11.62 20.74 -1.44
CA ARG A 11 -11.78 19.76 -2.52
C ARG A 11 -13.13 19.95 -3.21
N ALA A 12 -13.16 19.72 -4.53
CA ALA A 12 -14.39 19.79 -5.32
C ALA A 12 -15.30 18.56 -5.16
N ASP A 13 -15.14 17.80 -4.09
CA ASP A 13 -15.90 16.59 -3.80
C ASP A 13 -17.39 16.90 -3.61
N ARG A 14 -18.25 15.92 -3.94
CA ARG A 14 -19.68 16.01 -3.65
C ARG A 14 -19.90 15.99 -2.14
N PRO A 15 -20.49 17.03 -1.54
CA PRO A 15 -20.73 17.08 -0.11
C PRO A 15 -21.71 15.98 0.32
N GLN A 16 -21.40 15.33 1.43
CA GLN A 16 -22.29 14.37 2.09
C GLN A 16 -21.95 14.30 3.58
N ARG A 17 -22.72 13.55 4.37
CA ARG A 17 -22.46 13.42 5.79
C ARG A 17 -21.04 12.93 6.05
N GLY A 18 -20.27 13.72 6.81
CA GLY A 18 -18.86 13.43 7.13
C GLY A 18 -17.87 13.74 6.01
N ARG A 19 -18.32 14.29 4.87
CA ARG A 19 -17.44 14.69 3.76
C ARG A 19 -17.76 16.13 3.34
N TYR A 20 -16.88 17.05 3.69
CA TYR A 20 -17.01 18.47 3.43
C TYR A 20 -16.03 18.91 2.35
N ARG A 21 -16.38 20.01 1.64
CA ARG A 21 -15.50 20.63 0.66
C ARG A 21 -14.33 21.37 1.29
N GLN A 22 -14.50 21.84 2.53
CA GLN A 22 -13.46 22.44 3.35
C GLN A 22 -13.29 21.62 4.62
N PHE A 23 -12.05 21.28 4.95
CA PHE A 23 -11.70 20.56 6.18
C PHE A 23 -10.25 20.89 6.57
N THR A 24 -9.87 20.60 7.80
CA THR A 24 -8.50 20.74 8.26
C THR A 24 -7.70 19.49 7.94
N GLN A 25 -6.53 19.67 7.33
CA GLN A 25 -5.58 18.60 7.07
C GLN A 25 -4.31 18.84 7.90
N CYS A 26 -3.72 17.77 8.36
CA CYS A 26 -2.45 17.75 9.06
C CYS A 26 -1.51 16.83 8.28
N ASP A 27 -0.53 17.41 7.61
CA ASP A 27 0.45 16.69 6.80
C ASP A 27 1.82 16.71 7.46
N ILE A 28 2.51 15.59 7.37
CA ILE A 28 3.90 15.44 7.81
C ILE A 28 4.73 14.91 6.64
N ASP A 29 5.86 15.59 6.38
CA ASP A 29 6.76 15.24 5.28
C ASP A 29 8.20 15.13 5.78
N ILE A 30 8.95 14.19 5.21
CA ILE A 30 10.40 14.08 5.39
C ILE A 30 11.05 14.19 4.01
N LEU A 31 11.92 15.19 3.84
CA LEU A 31 12.58 15.47 2.58
C LEU A 31 14.09 15.25 2.71
N GLY A 32 14.70 14.59 1.72
CA GLY A 32 16.14 14.39 1.63
C GLY A 32 16.70 13.24 2.48
N GLU A 33 15.85 12.34 2.96
CA GLU A 33 16.25 11.08 3.59
C GLU A 33 15.98 9.92 2.63
N PRO A 34 17.01 9.29 2.02
CA PRO A 34 16.82 8.24 1.03
C PRO A 34 16.71 6.82 1.64
N SER A 35 16.90 6.69 2.94
CA SER A 35 16.86 5.40 3.63
C SER A 35 15.48 5.11 4.24
N ASN A 36 15.28 3.87 4.70
CA ASN A 36 14.07 3.42 5.39
C ASN A 36 13.75 4.19 6.70
N LEU A 37 14.66 5.05 7.15
CA LEU A 37 14.44 5.87 8.35
C LEU A 37 13.27 6.83 8.20
N ALA A 38 13.02 7.35 6.99
CA ALA A 38 11.88 8.24 6.73
C ALA A 38 10.55 7.51 6.96
N GLU A 39 10.39 6.34 6.40
CA GLU A 39 9.18 5.51 6.53
C GLU A 39 8.96 5.06 7.97
N ILE A 40 10.01 4.59 8.65
CA ILE A 40 9.96 4.18 10.05
C ILE A 40 9.51 5.36 10.94
N GLU A 41 10.06 6.54 10.71
CA GLU A 41 9.70 7.74 11.47
C GLU A 41 8.26 8.20 11.20
N LEU A 42 7.81 8.18 9.93
CA LEU A 42 6.43 8.52 9.56
C LEU A 42 5.41 7.56 10.20
N ILE A 43 5.69 6.26 10.17
CA ILE A 43 4.83 5.27 10.82
C ILE A 43 4.81 5.50 12.34
N THR A 44 5.97 5.75 12.95
CA THR A 44 6.08 6.00 14.39
C THR A 44 5.34 7.26 14.81
N ALA A 45 5.48 8.36 14.06
CA ALA A 45 4.77 9.61 14.32
C ALA A 45 3.27 9.46 14.20
N THR A 46 2.81 8.78 13.14
CA THR A 46 1.38 8.53 12.88
C THR A 46 0.77 7.65 13.98
N THR A 47 1.40 6.54 14.32
CA THR A 47 0.90 5.60 15.34
C THR A 47 0.90 6.22 16.73
N THR A 48 1.93 7.02 17.06
CA THR A 48 1.98 7.78 18.31
C THR A 48 0.82 8.76 18.40
N THR A 49 0.55 9.48 17.31
CA THR A 49 -0.54 10.47 17.26
C THR A 49 -1.89 9.79 17.44
N ILE A 50 -2.17 8.71 16.72
CA ILE A 50 -3.42 7.95 16.82
C ILE A 50 -3.59 7.37 18.23
N GLY A 51 -2.53 6.81 18.82
CA GLY A 51 -2.55 6.31 20.19
C GLY A 51 -2.81 7.41 21.25
N ARG A 52 -2.22 8.60 21.08
CA ARG A 52 -2.49 9.77 21.96
C ARG A 52 -3.92 10.31 21.83
N LEU A 53 -4.57 10.11 20.69
CA LEU A 53 -5.98 10.40 20.51
C LEU A 53 -6.93 9.37 21.19
N GLY A 54 -6.35 8.31 21.79
CA GLY A 54 -7.10 7.31 22.55
C GLY A 54 -7.53 6.09 21.73
N PHE A 55 -7.13 6.01 20.46
CA PHE A 55 -7.41 4.81 19.66
C PHE A 55 -6.50 3.66 20.08
N LYS A 56 -7.08 2.46 20.11
CA LYS A 56 -6.40 1.20 20.45
C LYS A 56 -6.74 0.12 19.42
N ASN A 57 -5.87 -0.88 19.32
CA ASN A 57 -6.09 -2.05 18.47
C ASN A 57 -6.39 -1.70 16.99
N PHE A 58 -5.73 -0.65 16.46
CA PHE A 58 -5.85 -0.26 15.06
C PHE A 58 -4.81 -0.97 14.19
N GLU A 59 -5.08 -1.03 12.90
CA GLU A 59 -4.14 -1.58 11.91
C GLU A 59 -3.44 -0.45 11.15
N ILE A 60 -2.14 -0.61 10.95
CA ILE A 60 -1.35 0.16 9.99
C ILE A 60 -1.04 -0.77 8.82
N ARG A 61 -1.57 -0.44 7.67
CA ARG A 61 -1.38 -1.21 6.44
C ARG A 61 -0.25 -0.60 5.64
N ILE A 62 0.69 -1.42 5.25
CA ILE A 62 1.83 -1.02 4.42
C ILE A 62 1.93 -1.87 3.17
N ASN A 63 2.45 -1.26 2.12
CA ASN A 63 2.80 -1.92 0.86
C ASN A 63 3.98 -1.19 0.22
N GLU A 64 4.59 -1.80 -0.78
CA GLU A 64 5.65 -1.24 -1.59
C GLU A 64 5.25 -1.31 -3.08
N ARG A 65 5.27 -0.16 -3.76
CA ARG A 65 4.84 -0.07 -5.16
C ARG A 65 5.65 -0.98 -6.09
N ARG A 66 6.95 -1.16 -5.81
CA ARG A 66 7.83 -2.04 -6.59
C ARG A 66 7.43 -3.51 -6.46
N ILE A 67 6.81 -3.91 -5.34
CA ILE A 67 6.22 -5.25 -5.18
C ILE A 67 5.03 -5.41 -6.13
N LEU A 68 4.14 -4.42 -6.21
CA LEU A 68 3.01 -4.46 -7.16
C LEU A 68 3.48 -4.58 -8.60
N LYS A 69 4.53 -3.84 -8.98
CA LYS A 69 5.14 -3.94 -10.31
C LYS A 69 5.73 -5.32 -10.56
N ALA A 70 6.43 -5.90 -9.59
CA ALA A 70 6.98 -7.25 -9.68
C ALA A 70 5.88 -8.31 -9.85
N MET A 71 4.77 -8.20 -9.11
CA MET A 71 3.61 -9.07 -9.25
C MET A 71 2.98 -8.96 -10.64
N ALA A 72 2.84 -7.74 -11.18
CA ALA A 72 2.31 -7.52 -12.52
C ALA A 72 3.24 -8.10 -13.61
N ALA A 73 4.55 -7.86 -13.52
CA ALA A 73 5.54 -8.42 -14.43
C ALA A 73 5.54 -9.94 -14.42
N TYR A 74 5.55 -10.55 -13.22
CA TYR A 74 5.45 -12.01 -13.06
C TYR A 74 4.20 -12.60 -13.72
N SER A 75 3.10 -11.85 -13.69
CA SER A 75 1.82 -12.26 -14.27
C SER A 75 1.76 -12.08 -15.79
N GLY A 76 2.75 -11.42 -16.39
CA GLY A 76 2.87 -11.24 -17.83
C GLY A 76 2.26 -9.95 -18.38
N PHE A 77 1.99 -8.97 -17.53
CA PHE A 77 1.59 -7.64 -17.98
C PHE A 77 2.80 -6.82 -18.47
N GLU A 78 2.56 -5.94 -19.43
CA GLU A 78 3.58 -5.03 -19.94
C GLU A 78 3.70 -3.79 -19.03
N GLU A 79 4.90 -3.25 -18.87
CA GLU A 79 5.16 -2.10 -17.97
C GLU A 79 4.29 -0.87 -18.30
N LYS A 80 4.01 -0.65 -19.60
CA LYS A 80 3.13 0.45 -20.05
C LYS A 80 1.71 0.40 -19.51
N ASP A 81 1.26 -0.80 -19.08
CA ASP A 81 -0.11 -1.06 -18.64
C ASP A 81 -0.26 -1.02 -17.11
N TYR A 82 0.85 -0.95 -16.35
CA TYR A 82 0.82 -1.05 -14.89
C TYR A 82 -0.07 0.00 -14.23
N ASP A 83 -0.02 1.25 -14.69
CA ASP A 83 -0.81 2.32 -14.08
C ASP A 83 -2.32 2.09 -14.27
N SER A 84 -2.77 1.59 -15.43
CA SER A 84 -4.16 1.22 -15.67
C SER A 84 -4.59 0.06 -14.76
N ILE A 85 -3.78 -0.99 -14.71
CA ILE A 85 -4.03 -2.16 -13.86
C ILE A 85 -4.14 -1.76 -12.38
N PHE A 86 -3.27 -0.89 -11.90
CA PHE A 86 -3.27 -0.43 -10.53
C PHE A 86 -4.47 0.45 -10.20
N ILE A 87 -4.96 1.26 -11.14
CA ILE A 87 -6.21 2.04 -10.98
C ILE A 87 -7.41 1.09 -10.81
N THR A 88 -7.46 0.00 -11.57
CA THR A 88 -8.51 -1.01 -11.43
C THR A 88 -8.36 -1.79 -10.12
N LEU A 89 -7.12 -2.11 -9.73
CA LEU A 89 -6.82 -2.78 -8.45
C LEU A 89 -7.25 -1.93 -7.23
N ASP A 90 -7.10 -0.59 -7.28
CA ASP A 90 -7.54 0.33 -6.20
C ASP A 90 -9.05 0.24 -5.92
N LYS A 91 -9.83 -0.33 -6.83
CA LYS A 91 -11.26 -0.57 -6.66
C LYS A 91 -11.57 -1.90 -5.94
N MET A 92 -10.56 -2.72 -5.64
CA MET A 92 -10.74 -4.08 -5.09
C MET A 92 -11.60 -4.10 -3.83
N ASP A 93 -11.46 -3.14 -2.94
CA ASP A 93 -12.27 -3.02 -1.72
C ASP A 93 -13.77 -2.82 -2.01
N LYS A 94 -14.10 -2.31 -3.20
CA LYS A 94 -15.49 -2.01 -3.60
C LYS A 94 -16.12 -3.09 -4.47
N ILE A 95 -15.35 -3.64 -5.39
CA ILE A 95 -15.85 -4.56 -6.43
C ILE A 95 -15.38 -6.00 -6.25
N GLY A 96 -14.44 -6.25 -5.31
CA GLY A 96 -13.86 -7.57 -5.06
C GLY A 96 -12.95 -8.07 -6.19
N LEU A 97 -12.34 -9.24 -5.98
CA LEU A 97 -11.47 -9.87 -6.98
C LEU A 97 -12.20 -10.17 -8.30
N GLU A 98 -13.44 -10.64 -8.23
CA GLU A 98 -14.25 -10.95 -9.43
C GLU A 98 -14.54 -9.68 -10.24
N GLY A 99 -14.84 -8.56 -9.58
CA GLY A 99 -15.06 -7.28 -10.25
C GLY A 99 -13.80 -6.74 -10.90
N VAL A 100 -12.65 -6.86 -10.24
CA VAL A 100 -11.34 -6.51 -10.82
C VAL A 100 -11.04 -7.38 -12.04
N ALA A 101 -11.28 -8.70 -11.96
CA ALA A 101 -11.09 -9.61 -13.08
C ALA A 101 -11.95 -9.22 -14.29
N ALA A 102 -13.23 -8.90 -14.05
CA ALA A 102 -14.15 -8.49 -15.11
C ALA A 102 -13.70 -7.19 -15.78
N GLU A 103 -13.35 -6.18 -15.00
CA GLU A 103 -12.93 -4.87 -15.50
C GLU A 103 -11.62 -4.97 -16.31
N LEU A 104 -10.61 -5.69 -15.82
CA LEU A 104 -9.38 -5.95 -16.57
C LEU A 104 -9.64 -6.75 -17.87
N GLY A 105 -10.60 -7.67 -17.86
CA GLY A 105 -11.04 -8.39 -19.05
C GLY A 105 -11.70 -7.47 -20.10
N GLU A 106 -12.54 -6.54 -19.67
CA GLU A 106 -13.16 -5.52 -20.52
C GLU A 106 -12.12 -4.55 -21.11
N GLU A 107 -11.05 -4.27 -20.40
CA GLU A 107 -9.90 -3.48 -20.87
C GLU A 107 -9.04 -4.24 -21.91
N GLY A 108 -9.29 -5.54 -22.12
CA GLY A 108 -8.68 -6.37 -23.15
C GLY A 108 -7.42 -7.10 -22.72
N TYR A 109 -7.13 -7.18 -21.43
CA TYR A 109 -5.98 -7.95 -20.92
C TYR A 109 -6.21 -9.46 -21.06
N ALA A 110 -5.10 -10.20 -21.27
CA ALA A 110 -5.16 -11.64 -21.40
C ALA A 110 -5.68 -12.31 -20.11
N LYS A 111 -6.65 -13.19 -20.27
CA LYS A 111 -7.25 -13.91 -19.12
C LYS A 111 -6.22 -14.64 -18.26
N GLU A 112 -5.21 -15.26 -18.90
CA GLU A 112 -4.13 -15.97 -18.20
C GLU A 112 -3.34 -15.03 -17.27
N SER A 113 -3.03 -13.80 -17.74
CA SER A 113 -2.33 -12.79 -16.93
C SER A 113 -3.21 -12.30 -15.78
N ILE A 114 -4.49 -12.07 -16.02
CA ILE A 114 -5.46 -11.67 -14.99
C ILE A 114 -5.56 -12.76 -13.92
N ASP A 115 -5.81 -14.01 -14.31
CA ASP A 115 -5.96 -15.13 -13.39
C ASP A 115 -4.70 -15.30 -12.52
N LYS A 116 -3.51 -15.25 -13.14
CA LYS A 116 -2.23 -15.38 -12.45
C LYS A 116 -1.96 -14.23 -11.48
N TYR A 117 -2.34 -13.00 -11.85
CA TYR A 117 -2.18 -11.82 -11.00
C TYR A 117 -3.11 -11.89 -9.79
N LEU A 118 -4.38 -12.18 -9.99
CA LEU A 118 -5.37 -12.25 -8.92
C LEU A 118 -5.15 -13.45 -7.99
N GLU A 119 -4.60 -14.57 -8.49
CA GLU A 119 -4.17 -15.70 -7.65
C GLU A 119 -3.17 -15.26 -6.57
N LEU A 120 -2.24 -14.35 -6.89
CA LEU A 120 -1.27 -13.84 -5.92
C LEU A 120 -1.97 -13.13 -4.75
N PHE A 121 -3.00 -12.33 -5.01
CA PHE A 121 -3.76 -11.66 -3.96
C PHE A 121 -4.55 -12.64 -3.11
N GLU A 122 -5.14 -13.65 -3.71
CA GLU A 122 -5.85 -14.69 -2.97
C GLU A 122 -4.90 -15.48 -2.06
N LEU A 123 -3.70 -15.82 -2.53
CA LEU A 123 -2.67 -16.51 -1.75
C LEU A 123 -2.09 -15.63 -0.62
N LEU A 124 -2.12 -14.29 -0.79
CA LEU A 124 -1.63 -13.34 0.22
C LEU A 124 -2.70 -12.96 1.27
N LYS A 125 -3.95 -13.28 1.01
CA LYS A 125 -5.08 -12.85 1.85
C LYS A 125 -4.92 -13.16 3.34
N ASP A 126 -4.38 -14.34 3.65
CA ASP A 126 -4.16 -14.80 5.01
C ASP A 126 -2.72 -14.55 5.52
N ARG A 127 -1.83 -13.99 4.70
CA ARG A 127 -0.43 -13.67 5.03
C ARG A 127 -0.27 -12.19 5.34
N LYS A 128 -0.84 -11.78 6.47
CA LYS A 128 -0.87 -10.36 6.90
C LYS A 128 0.42 -9.92 7.60
N ASP A 129 1.21 -10.85 8.11
CA ASP A 129 2.54 -10.52 8.63
C ASP A 129 3.45 -10.10 7.48
N VAL A 130 4.19 -9.00 7.67
CA VAL A 130 5.02 -8.42 6.61
C VAL A 130 6.14 -9.38 6.19
N ALA A 131 6.83 -9.97 7.14
CA ALA A 131 7.95 -10.87 6.84
C ALA A 131 7.46 -12.15 6.15
N GLU A 132 6.32 -12.70 6.58
CA GLU A 132 5.71 -13.87 5.96
C GLU A 132 5.22 -13.59 4.54
N GLY A 133 4.50 -12.48 4.34
CA GLY A 133 3.99 -12.08 3.03
C GLY A 133 5.09 -11.78 2.03
N VAL A 134 6.14 -11.06 2.45
CA VAL A 134 7.30 -10.74 1.62
C VAL A 134 8.11 -12.00 1.28
N ALA A 135 8.33 -12.90 2.25
CA ALA A 135 9.05 -14.16 2.02
C ALA A 135 8.29 -15.05 1.01
N PHE A 136 6.97 -15.15 1.15
CA PHE A 136 6.13 -15.86 0.19
C PHE A 136 6.26 -15.27 -1.22
N LEU A 137 6.16 -13.95 -1.36
CA LEU A 137 6.29 -13.29 -2.66
C LEU A 137 7.68 -13.49 -3.28
N LYS A 138 8.73 -13.45 -2.47
CA LYS A 138 10.08 -13.68 -2.95
C LYS A 138 10.26 -15.09 -3.51
N ASP A 139 9.75 -16.09 -2.80
CA ASP A 139 9.78 -17.49 -3.27
C ASP A 139 8.95 -17.66 -4.56
N LYS A 140 7.76 -17.04 -4.61
CA LYS A 140 6.85 -17.18 -5.74
C LYS A 140 7.28 -16.42 -6.99
N LEU A 141 7.79 -15.20 -6.83
CA LEU A 141 8.15 -14.29 -7.93
C LEU A 141 9.59 -14.49 -8.42
N GLY A 142 10.48 -15.05 -7.59
CA GLY A 142 11.90 -15.25 -7.95
C GLY A 142 12.57 -13.95 -8.39
N ASP A 143 13.19 -13.99 -9.56
CA ASP A 143 13.96 -12.86 -10.12
C ASP A 143 13.11 -11.62 -10.48
N PHE A 144 11.78 -11.73 -10.50
CA PHE A 144 10.90 -10.58 -10.71
C PHE A 144 10.88 -9.63 -9.51
N LEU A 145 11.14 -10.11 -8.30
CA LEU A 145 11.18 -9.30 -7.08
C LEU A 145 12.62 -9.06 -6.64
N ASP A 146 13.04 -7.81 -6.71
CA ASP A 146 14.34 -7.40 -6.23
C ASP A 146 14.51 -7.70 -4.74
N GLN A 147 15.68 -8.28 -4.37
CA GLN A 147 16.03 -8.59 -2.99
C GLN A 147 16.02 -7.35 -2.11
N GLU A 148 16.57 -6.23 -2.61
CA GLU A 148 16.62 -4.98 -1.87
C GLU A 148 15.23 -4.47 -1.48
N VAL A 149 14.25 -4.62 -2.39
CA VAL A 149 12.85 -4.23 -2.13
C VAL A 149 12.23 -5.08 -1.02
N ALA A 150 12.45 -6.39 -1.09
CA ALA A 150 11.95 -7.34 -0.09
C ALA A 150 12.58 -7.08 1.30
N ASP A 151 13.90 -6.88 1.33
CA ASP A 151 14.65 -6.61 2.55
C ASP A 151 14.25 -5.28 3.19
N SER A 152 14.08 -4.23 2.37
CA SER A 152 13.66 -2.90 2.81
C SER A 152 12.32 -2.93 3.55
N LEU A 153 11.29 -3.55 2.98
CA LEU A 153 9.98 -3.63 3.64
C LEU A 153 10.02 -4.45 4.94
N THR A 154 10.81 -5.51 4.95
CA THR A 154 11.00 -6.36 6.15
C THR A 154 11.77 -5.61 7.24
N GLU A 155 12.78 -4.82 6.89
CA GLU A 155 13.53 -3.96 7.80
C GLU A 155 12.63 -2.90 8.46
N ILE A 156 11.82 -2.19 7.64
CA ILE A 156 10.84 -1.22 8.13
C ILE A 156 9.90 -1.87 9.15
N ALA A 157 9.32 -3.03 8.80
CA ALA A 157 8.39 -3.73 9.68
C ALA A 157 9.06 -4.17 10.99
N THR A 158 10.29 -4.67 10.92
CA THR A 158 11.07 -5.10 12.09
C THR A 158 11.34 -3.93 13.01
N ALA A 159 11.84 -2.80 12.48
CA ALA A 159 12.14 -1.61 13.25
C ALA A 159 10.88 -1.00 13.90
N VAL A 160 9.80 -0.88 13.15
CA VAL A 160 8.51 -0.40 13.66
C VAL A 160 7.98 -1.29 14.79
N ASN A 161 8.02 -2.61 14.61
CA ASN A 161 7.56 -3.56 15.64
C ASN A 161 8.43 -3.51 16.91
N ALA A 162 9.74 -3.32 16.77
CA ALA A 162 10.68 -3.20 17.90
C ALA A 162 10.50 -1.91 18.72
N THR A 163 9.98 -0.83 18.08
CA THR A 163 9.84 0.49 18.69
C THR A 163 8.39 0.90 18.96
N LYS A 164 7.46 -0.05 18.96
CA LYS A 164 6.04 0.23 19.21
C LYS A 164 5.81 0.99 20.51
N ASN A 165 5.06 2.09 20.39
CA ASN A 165 4.64 2.94 21.51
C ASN A 165 3.11 3.12 21.61
N ALA A 166 2.36 2.35 20.85
CA ALA A 166 0.89 2.32 20.83
C ALA A 166 0.39 0.88 20.55
N GLU A 167 -0.88 0.64 20.82
CA GLU A 167 -1.53 -0.65 20.57
C GLU A 167 -2.01 -0.72 19.12
N PHE A 168 -1.17 -1.21 18.22
CA PHE A 168 -1.52 -1.40 16.80
C PHE A 168 -0.90 -2.68 16.23
N THR A 169 -1.41 -3.12 15.09
CA THR A 169 -0.84 -4.19 14.29
C THR A 169 -0.36 -3.64 12.96
N LEU A 170 0.89 -3.98 12.58
CA LEU A 170 1.41 -3.67 11.26
C LEU A 170 1.03 -4.82 10.32
N VAL A 171 0.40 -4.48 9.19
CA VAL A 171 -0.18 -5.45 8.25
C VAL A 171 0.37 -5.22 6.86
N PHE A 172 0.85 -6.28 6.22
CA PHE A 172 1.14 -6.28 4.80
C PHE A 172 -0.16 -6.35 4.00
N ASP A 173 -0.40 -5.35 3.17
CA ASP A 173 -1.60 -5.28 2.34
C ASP A 173 -1.23 -4.99 0.88
N PRO A 174 -1.06 -6.03 0.05
CA PRO A 174 -0.71 -5.87 -1.35
C PRO A 174 -1.81 -5.18 -2.17
N THR A 175 -3.03 -5.05 -1.64
CA THR A 175 -4.11 -4.32 -2.32
C THR A 175 -4.06 -2.82 -2.07
N LEU A 176 -3.17 -2.37 -1.20
CA LEU A 176 -2.99 -0.95 -0.90
C LEU A 176 -2.28 -0.26 -2.08
N VAL A 177 -3.09 0.34 -2.94
CA VAL A 177 -2.65 1.10 -4.12
C VAL A 177 -3.09 2.54 -3.95
N ARG A 178 -2.17 3.45 -3.71
CA ARG A 178 -2.47 4.86 -3.45
C ARG A 178 -1.48 5.79 -4.16
N GLY A 179 -1.92 7.01 -4.46
CA GLY A 179 -1.05 8.07 -4.93
C GLY A 179 -0.42 7.84 -6.30
N MET A 180 -1.03 7.03 -7.17
CA MET A 180 -0.46 6.69 -8.48
C MET A 180 -0.26 7.90 -9.39
N SER A 181 -1.00 8.99 -9.17
CA SER A 181 -0.94 10.22 -9.98
C SER A 181 -0.18 11.37 -9.33
N TYR A 182 0.42 11.18 -8.16
CA TYR A 182 1.11 12.26 -7.43
C TYR A 182 2.61 12.33 -7.72
N TYR A 183 3.22 11.27 -8.29
CA TYR A 183 4.66 11.16 -8.49
C TYR A 183 5.00 10.65 -9.88
#